data_e0603929107944000215b7b014b53cf8
#
_entry.id   e0603929107944000215b7b014b53cf8
#
_cell.length_a   1.000
_cell.length_b   1.000
_cell.length_c   1.000
_cell.angle_alpha   90.00
_cell.angle_beta   90.00
_cell.angle_gamma   90.00
#
_symmetry.space_group_name_H-M   'P 1'
#
loop_
_entity.id
_entity.type
_entity.pdbx_description
1 polymer ?
#
loop_
_entity_poly.entity_id
_entity_poly.type
_entity_poly.pdbx_seq_one_letter_code
_entity_poly.pdbx_strand_id
1 'polypeptide(L)'
;MGYKAAIPVEAVEIANLFAWSIVFHPLMKTLYLLRHAKSSWDDSELKDFERPLASRGIDDVPVMAARFQGRGGQVACIICSPANRAKSTAKLFAKNIEFDVEDIISNPELYFAGTQMFLKAASHVDETCDSAMLVGHNPAITEFGNAMANCDIDNIPTCGLVEMRLPIEHWNDIDTGTADLLEFDYPKKST
;
A
#
# COMPACT_ATOMS: atom_id res chain seq x y z
N MET A 1 19.06 -52.00 -41.07
CA MET A 1 20.02 -51.57 -40.06
C MET A 1 19.68 -50.14 -39.69
N GLY A 2 19.02 -49.95 -38.56
CA GLY A 2 18.60 -48.63 -38.08
C GLY A 2 19.56 -48.13 -37.03
N TYR A 3 20.19 -47.00 -37.28
CA TYR A 3 21.01 -46.31 -36.31
C TYR A 3 20.09 -45.55 -35.34
N LYS A 4 20.05 -45.98 -34.09
CA LYS A 4 19.52 -45.14 -32.99
C LYS A 4 20.59 -44.13 -32.62
N ALA A 5 20.36 -42.87 -32.89
CA ALA A 5 21.20 -41.80 -32.39
C ALA A 5 20.99 -41.69 -30.86
N ALA A 6 22.06 -41.91 -30.11
CA ALA A 6 22.06 -41.66 -28.66
C ALA A 6 22.14 -40.16 -28.41
N ILE A 7 21.24 -39.65 -27.58
CA ILE A 7 21.30 -38.24 -27.14
C ILE A 7 22.49 -38.11 -26.18
N PRO A 8 23.41 -37.12 -26.39
CA PRO A 8 24.55 -36.94 -25.51
C PRO A 8 24.09 -36.59 -24.08
N VAL A 9 24.75 -37.19 -23.11
CA VAL A 9 24.44 -37.00 -21.68
C VAL A 9 24.55 -35.53 -21.23
N GLU A 10 25.41 -34.75 -21.87
CA GLU A 10 25.59 -33.31 -21.64
C GLU A 10 24.35 -32.49 -21.96
N ALA A 11 23.51 -32.90 -22.93
CA ALA A 11 22.26 -32.21 -23.28
C ALA A 11 21.17 -32.37 -22.19
N VAL A 12 21.26 -33.45 -21.44
CA VAL A 12 20.29 -33.73 -20.34
C VAL A 12 20.66 -32.93 -19.08
N GLU A 13 21.95 -32.70 -18.81
CA GLU A 13 22.38 -31.88 -17.66
C GLU A 13 22.08 -30.39 -17.86
N ILE A 14 22.23 -29.86 -19.08
CA ILE A 14 21.90 -28.46 -19.36
C ILE A 14 20.38 -28.22 -19.27
N ALA A 15 19.56 -29.17 -19.72
CA ALA A 15 18.11 -29.08 -19.59
C ALA A 15 17.64 -29.09 -18.11
N ASN A 16 18.32 -29.82 -17.24
CA ASN A 16 18.05 -29.85 -15.81
C ASN A 16 18.51 -28.57 -15.08
N LEU A 17 19.57 -27.91 -15.53
CA LEU A 17 20.01 -26.61 -14.98
C LEU A 17 19.04 -25.48 -15.29
N PHE A 18 18.36 -25.51 -16.44
CA PHE A 18 17.33 -24.53 -16.80
C PHE A 18 15.97 -24.84 -16.14
N ALA A 19 15.66 -26.08 -15.81
CA ALA A 19 14.41 -26.46 -15.16
C ALA A 19 14.34 -26.04 -13.67
N TRP A 20 15.46 -25.74 -13.03
CA TRP A 20 15.52 -25.30 -11.62
C TRP A 20 15.49 -23.78 -11.45
N SER A 21 15.41 -22.99 -12.53
CA SER A 21 15.37 -21.52 -12.49
C SER A 21 13.98 -20.92 -12.56
N ILE A 22 12.92 -21.74 -12.64
CA ILE A 22 11.57 -21.26 -12.36
C ILE A 22 11.40 -21.31 -10.85
N VAL A 23 12.04 -20.42 -10.12
CA VAL A 23 11.61 -20.06 -8.78
C VAL A 23 10.21 -19.48 -8.99
N PHE A 24 9.20 -20.25 -8.63
CA PHE A 24 7.87 -19.72 -8.40
C PHE A 24 8.04 -18.67 -7.29
N HIS A 25 8.27 -17.43 -7.68
CA HIS A 25 7.99 -16.34 -6.76
C HIS A 25 6.46 -16.32 -6.69
N PRO A 26 5.87 -16.65 -5.55
CA PRO A 26 4.45 -16.41 -5.37
C PRO A 26 4.22 -14.95 -5.75
N LEU A 27 3.28 -14.71 -6.66
CA LEU A 27 2.89 -13.34 -7.00
C LEU A 27 2.52 -12.67 -5.68
N MET A 28 3.27 -11.67 -5.31
CA MET A 28 3.14 -10.96 -4.06
C MET A 28 2.51 -9.61 -4.35
N LYS A 29 1.43 -9.30 -3.68
CA LYS A 29 0.89 -7.94 -3.68
C LYS A 29 1.48 -7.12 -2.54
N THR A 30 1.58 -5.81 -2.73
CA THR A 30 2.02 -4.88 -1.69
C THR A 30 0.90 -3.93 -1.33
N LEU A 31 0.58 -3.85 -0.05
CA LEU A 31 -0.44 -2.93 0.46
C LEU A 31 0.19 -1.87 1.35
N TYR A 32 -0.08 -0.61 1.02
CA TYR A 32 0.31 0.55 1.80
C TYR A 32 -0.90 1.14 2.51
N LEU A 33 -0.75 1.49 3.77
CA LEU A 33 -1.74 2.24 4.53
C LEU A 33 -1.16 3.60 4.89
N LEU A 34 -1.75 4.67 4.39
CA LEU A 34 -1.34 6.04 4.68
C LEU A 34 -2.46 6.75 5.44
N ARG A 35 -2.20 7.09 6.72
CA ARG A 35 -3.12 7.96 7.45
C ARG A 35 -3.00 9.38 6.92
N HIS A 36 -4.14 10.07 6.75
CA HIS A 36 -4.11 11.47 6.34
C HIS A 36 -3.16 12.31 7.20
N ALA A 37 -2.52 13.30 6.61
CA ALA A 37 -1.62 14.23 7.29
C ALA A 37 -2.39 15.17 8.25
N LYS A 38 -1.68 15.92 9.08
CA LYS A 38 -2.28 16.80 10.09
C LYS A 38 -3.24 17.79 9.44
N SER A 39 -4.51 17.76 9.88
CA SER A 39 -5.54 18.72 9.44
C SER A 39 -5.63 19.91 10.38
N SER A 40 -6.06 21.06 9.83
CA SER A 40 -6.31 22.27 10.59
C SER A 40 -7.64 22.18 11.36
N TRP A 41 -7.67 22.95 12.47
CA TRP A 41 -8.84 23.26 13.28
C TRP A 41 -9.03 24.79 13.40
N ASP A 42 -8.35 25.58 12.54
CA ASP A 42 -8.32 27.04 12.67
C ASP A 42 -9.67 27.68 12.30
N ASP A 43 -10.46 26.99 11.47
CA ASP A 43 -11.81 27.41 11.12
C ASP A 43 -12.83 26.46 11.76
N SER A 44 -13.50 26.95 12.81
CA SER A 44 -14.52 26.19 13.56
C SER A 44 -15.85 26.04 12.82
N GLU A 45 -16.09 26.80 11.75
CA GLU A 45 -17.31 26.73 10.94
C GLU A 45 -17.29 25.59 9.94
N LEU A 46 -16.10 25.06 9.62
CA LEU A 46 -15.97 23.95 8.69
C LEU A 46 -16.47 22.65 9.29
N LYS A 47 -17.27 21.93 8.50
CA LYS A 47 -17.62 20.54 8.84
C LYS A 47 -16.37 19.66 8.81
N ASP A 48 -16.35 18.61 9.63
CA ASP A 48 -15.19 17.69 9.71
C ASP A 48 -14.74 17.19 8.33
N PHE A 49 -15.67 16.91 7.44
CA PHE A 49 -15.39 16.45 6.06
C PHE A 49 -14.58 17.47 5.26
N GLU A 50 -14.80 18.76 5.46
CA GLU A 50 -14.25 19.87 4.66
C GLU A 50 -12.90 20.38 5.20
N ARG A 51 -12.48 19.93 6.39
CA ARG A 51 -11.26 20.41 7.04
C ARG A 51 -10.03 20.20 6.17
N PRO A 52 -9.24 21.28 5.90
CA PRO A 52 -8.02 21.22 5.11
C PRO A 52 -6.84 20.65 5.91
N LEU A 53 -5.72 20.46 5.25
CA LEU A 53 -4.45 20.20 5.91
C LEU A 53 -3.96 21.46 6.65
N ALA A 54 -3.37 21.26 7.83
CA ALA A 54 -2.58 22.28 8.51
C ALA A 54 -1.20 22.42 7.83
N SER A 55 -0.50 23.55 8.05
CA SER A 55 0.83 23.78 7.50
C SER A 55 1.79 22.62 7.77
N ARG A 56 1.82 22.12 9.02
CA ARG A 56 2.61 20.93 9.36
C ARG A 56 2.22 19.70 8.53
N GLY A 57 0.93 19.50 8.25
CA GLY A 57 0.49 18.38 7.43
C GLY A 57 0.99 18.49 5.99
N ILE A 58 1.03 19.71 5.44
CA ILE A 58 1.58 19.99 4.11
C ILE A 58 3.08 19.69 4.09
N ASP A 59 3.83 20.05 5.16
CA ASP A 59 5.27 19.82 5.26
C ASP A 59 5.63 18.35 5.50
N ASP A 60 4.82 17.60 6.26
CA ASP A 60 5.07 16.19 6.60
C ASP A 60 4.97 15.28 5.34
N VAL A 61 4.07 15.59 4.39
CA VAL A 61 3.82 14.68 3.24
C VAL A 61 5.03 14.53 2.30
N PRO A 62 5.70 15.61 1.85
CA PRO A 62 6.91 15.46 1.02
C PRO A 62 8.03 14.67 1.71
N VAL A 63 8.19 14.82 3.03
CA VAL A 63 9.18 14.06 3.81
C VAL A 63 8.89 12.57 3.75
N MET A 64 7.62 12.18 3.98
CA MET A 64 7.22 10.78 3.94
C MET A 64 7.28 10.19 2.51
N ALA A 65 6.92 10.97 1.50
CA ALA A 65 7.05 10.57 0.10
C ALA A 65 8.52 10.33 -0.29
N ALA A 66 9.43 11.22 0.12
CA ALA A 66 10.86 11.04 -0.11
C ALA A 66 11.42 9.79 0.58
N ARG A 67 11.01 9.52 1.84
CA ARG A 67 11.39 8.28 2.55
C ARG A 67 10.84 7.03 1.86
N PHE A 68 9.60 7.09 1.38
CA PHE A 68 8.95 6.02 0.62
C PHE A 68 9.76 5.70 -0.66
N GLN A 69 10.08 6.71 -1.47
CA GLN A 69 10.91 6.53 -2.67
C GLN A 69 12.33 6.06 -2.35
N GLY A 70 12.93 6.61 -1.29
CA GLY A 70 14.28 6.22 -0.84
C GLY A 70 14.44 4.76 -0.44
N ARG A 71 13.32 4.09 -0.08
CA ARG A 71 13.26 2.65 0.19
C ARG A 71 12.88 1.81 -1.05
N GLY A 72 12.74 2.45 -2.22
CA GLY A 72 12.29 1.78 -3.44
C GLY A 72 10.77 1.54 -3.49
N GLY A 73 10.00 2.25 -2.68
CA GLY A 73 8.54 2.16 -2.67
C GLY A 73 7.94 2.54 -4.03
N GLN A 74 7.01 1.72 -4.50
CA GLN A 74 6.26 1.93 -5.73
C GLN A 74 4.78 1.62 -5.48
N VAL A 75 3.90 2.43 -6.03
CA VAL A 75 2.45 2.22 -5.92
C VAL A 75 1.80 2.33 -7.29
N ALA A 76 0.99 1.32 -7.62
CA ALA A 76 0.27 1.24 -8.90
C ALA A 76 -1.16 1.78 -8.80
N CYS A 77 -1.76 1.79 -7.60
CA CYS A 77 -3.13 2.24 -7.38
C CYS A 77 -3.23 3.01 -6.05
N ILE A 78 -3.88 4.17 -6.04
CA ILE A 78 -4.15 4.94 -4.82
C ILE A 78 -5.66 5.08 -4.65
N ILE A 79 -6.19 4.58 -3.52
CA ILE A 79 -7.60 4.70 -3.14
C ILE A 79 -7.69 5.53 -1.87
N CYS A 80 -8.47 6.60 -1.87
CA CYS A 80 -8.54 7.50 -0.73
C CYS A 80 -9.97 7.79 -0.26
N SER A 81 -10.11 8.07 1.04
CA SER A 81 -11.30 8.70 1.59
C SER A 81 -11.57 10.05 0.91
N PRO A 82 -12.83 10.40 0.64
CA PRO A 82 -13.20 11.67 0.01
C PRO A 82 -13.06 12.89 0.94
N ALA A 83 -12.84 12.70 2.24
CA ALA A 83 -12.63 13.82 3.17
C ALA A 83 -11.44 14.68 2.73
N ASN A 84 -11.59 16.01 2.78
CA ASN A 84 -10.62 16.95 2.23
C ASN A 84 -9.18 16.68 2.69
N ARG A 85 -8.97 16.42 3.99
CA ARG A 85 -7.63 16.10 4.54
C ARG A 85 -7.01 14.82 3.95
N ALA A 86 -7.81 13.78 3.70
CA ALA A 86 -7.32 12.53 3.12
C ALA A 86 -7.04 12.70 1.62
N LYS A 87 -7.97 13.31 0.89
CA LYS A 87 -7.82 13.62 -0.54
C LYS A 87 -6.63 14.54 -0.80
N SER A 88 -6.44 15.57 0.03
CA SER A 88 -5.29 16.49 -0.09
C SER A 88 -3.97 15.78 0.24
N THR A 89 -3.96 14.87 1.22
CA THR A 89 -2.78 14.04 1.51
C THR A 89 -2.44 13.14 0.34
N ALA A 90 -3.43 12.41 -0.20
CA ALA A 90 -3.23 11.52 -1.35
C ALA A 90 -2.68 12.28 -2.56
N LYS A 91 -3.28 13.42 -2.91
CA LYS A 91 -2.83 14.25 -4.03
C LYS A 91 -1.41 14.80 -3.85
N LEU A 92 -1.09 15.26 -2.64
CA LEU A 92 0.23 15.81 -2.36
C LEU A 92 1.28 14.68 -2.35
N PHE A 93 0.96 13.52 -1.79
CA PHE A 93 1.84 12.35 -1.81
C PHE A 93 2.09 11.87 -3.24
N ALA A 94 1.02 11.69 -4.04
CA ALA A 94 1.07 11.27 -5.44
C ALA A 94 2.00 12.19 -6.28
N LYS A 95 1.85 13.52 -6.14
CA LYS A 95 2.72 14.48 -6.84
C LYS A 95 4.20 14.31 -6.49
N ASN A 96 4.52 13.97 -5.23
CA ASN A 96 5.91 13.80 -4.80
C ASN A 96 6.53 12.48 -5.24
N ILE A 97 5.71 11.48 -5.61
CA ILE A 97 6.19 10.19 -6.14
C ILE A 97 5.94 10.03 -7.65
N GLU A 98 5.58 11.12 -8.34
CA GLU A 98 5.31 11.15 -9.79
C GLU A 98 4.15 10.24 -10.22
N PHE A 99 3.17 10.01 -9.33
CA PHE A 99 1.91 9.33 -9.64
C PHE A 99 0.88 10.34 -10.15
N ASP A 100 0.12 9.97 -11.20
CA ASP A 100 -0.90 10.86 -11.75
C ASP A 100 -2.06 11.06 -10.75
N VAL A 101 -2.28 12.32 -10.36
CA VAL A 101 -3.32 12.67 -9.38
C VAL A 101 -4.74 12.42 -9.88
N GLU A 102 -4.93 12.34 -11.19
CA GLU A 102 -6.24 12.06 -11.79
C GLU A 102 -6.59 10.56 -11.70
N ASP A 103 -5.60 9.69 -11.52
CA ASP A 103 -5.79 8.25 -11.31
C ASP A 103 -6.10 7.88 -9.85
N ILE A 104 -6.17 8.87 -8.94
CA ILE A 104 -6.55 8.64 -7.54
C ILE A 104 -8.03 8.31 -7.46
N ILE A 105 -8.35 7.12 -6.97
CA ILE A 105 -9.71 6.63 -6.79
C ILE A 105 -10.27 7.14 -5.46
N SER A 106 -11.40 7.85 -5.50
CA SER A 106 -12.11 8.28 -4.31
C SER A 106 -13.14 7.22 -3.89
N ASN A 107 -13.01 6.69 -2.66
CA ASN A 107 -13.93 5.70 -2.11
C ASN A 107 -14.68 6.25 -0.89
N PRO A 108 -16.00 6.56 -1.00
CA PRO A 108 -16.79 7.10 0.10
C PRO A 108 -16.85 6.22 1.34
N GLU A 109 -16.74 4.91 1.19
CA GLU A 109 -16.79 3.96 2.29
C GLU A 109 -15.60 4.12 3.25
N LEU A 110 -14.48 4.73 2.81
CA LEU A 110 -13.30 4.96 3.64
C LEU A 110 -13.42 6.17 4.59
N TYR A 111 -14.49 6.96 4.52
CA TYR A 111 -14.66 8.12 5.41
C TYR A 111 -15.11 7.72 6.82
N PHE A 112 -16.12 6.88 6.95
CA PHE A 112 -16.58 6.32 8.23
C PHE A 112 -16.24 4.83 8.33
N ALA A 113 -15.08 4.46 7.81
CA ALA A 113 -14.68 3.08 7.70
C ALA A 113 -14.48 2.41 9.07
N GLY A 114 -14.83 1.14 9.14
CA GLY A 114 -14.22 0.18 10.05
C GLY A 114 -13.28 -0.73 9.26
N THR A 115 -12.64 -1.67 9.94
CA THR A 115 -11.69 -2.64 9.35
C THR A 115 -12.26 -3.34 8.10
N GLN A 116 -13.53 -3.70 8.12
CA GLN A 116 -14.20 -4.39 7.00
C GLN A 116 -14.27 -3.54 5.72
N MET A 117 -14.40 -2.22 5.85
CA MET A 117 -14.44 -1.34 4.67
C MET A 117 -13.07 -1.19 4.03
N PHE A 118 -12.00 -1.18 4.82
CA PHE A 118 -10.63 -1.22 4.32
C PHE A 118 -10.34 -2.56 3.62
N LEU A 119 -10.74 -3.68 4.21
CA LEU A 119 -10.59 -5.00 3.61
C LEU A 119 -11.33 -5.08 2.27
N LYS A 120 -12.59 -4.62 2.24
CA LYS A 120 -13.38 -4.54 1.01
C LYS A 120 -12.72 -3.65 -0.04
N ALA A 121 -12.21 -2.47 0.34
CA ALA A 121 -11.52 -1.58 -0.61
C ALA A 121 -10.27 -2.24 -1.19
N ALA A 122 -9.50 -2.96 -0.38
CA ALA A 122 -8.32 -3.69 -0.82
C ALA A 122 -8.68 -4.86 -1.75
N SER A 123 -9.73 -5.63 -1.43
CA SER A 123 -10.16 -6.78 -2.25
C SER A 123 -10.72 -6.40 -3.63
N HIS A 124 -11.01 -5.13 -3.87
CA HIS A 124 -11.51 -4.61 -5.14
C HIS A 124 -10.49 -3.76 -5.91
N VAL A 125 -9.23 -3.81 -5.52
CA VAL A 125 -8.13 -3.22 -6.31
C VAL A 125 -8.06 -3.93 -7.66
N ASP A 126 -7.78 -3.17 -8.73
CA ASP A 126 -7.62 -3.72 -10.06
C ASP A 126 -6.47 -4.75 -10.09
N GLU A 127 -6.71 -5.92 -10.68
CA GLU A 127 -5.75 -7.03 -10.72
C GLU A 127 -4.47 -6.69 -11.50
N THR A 128 -4.51 -5.67 -12.35
CA THR A 128 -3.31 -5.16 -13.04
C THR A 128 -2.36 -4.40 -12.12
N CYS A 129 -2.81 -4.05 -10.91
CA CYS A 129 -2.01 -3.38 -9.89
C CYS A 129 -1.35 -4.40 -8.96
N ASP A 130 -0.01 -4.43 -8.92
CA ASP A 130 0.73 -5.27 -7.97
C ASP A 130 0.92 -4.60 -6.61
N SER A 131 0.60 -3.30 -6.54
CA SER A 131 0.66 -2.54 -5.29
C SER A 131 -0.47 -1.52 -5.19
N ALA A 132 -1.01 -1.35 -3.98
CA ALA A 132 -2.07 -0.39 -3.72
C ALA A 132 -1.82 0.39 -2.42
N MET A 133 -2.23 1.66 -2.41
CA MET A 133 -2.19 2.51 -1.23
C MET A 133 -3.61 2.93 -0.83
N LEU A 134 -4.00 2.62 0.41
CA LEU A 134 -5.25 3.08 1.00
C LEU A 134 -4.98 4.29 1.89
N VAL A 135 -5.66 5.41 1.62
CA VAL A 135 -5.51 6.66 2.39
C VAL A 135 -6.77 6.92 3.20
N GLY A 136 -6.63 6.92 4.54
CA GLY A 136 -7.80 6.99 5.42
C GLY A 136 -7.55 7.59 6.79
N HIS A 137 -8.33 7.15 7.76
CA HIS A 137 -8.46 7.76 9.09
C HIS A 137 -8.33 6.75 10.22
N ASN A 138 -7.91 7.22 11.41
CA ASN A 138 -8.03 6.46 12.63
C ASN A 138 -9.47 6.55 13.19
N PRO A 139 -9.89 5.53 13.98
CA PRO A 139 -9.08 4.38 14.40
C PRO A 139 -8.93 3.28 13.34
N ALA A 140 -9.82 3.25 12.35
CA ALA A 140 -10.00 2.14 11.42
C ALA A 140 -8.72 1.73 10.67
N ILE A 141 -7.88 2.69 10.24
CA ILE A 141 -6.64 2.36 9.51
C ILE A 141 -5.61 1.66 10.41
N THR A 142 -5.55 2.01 11.71
CA THR A 142 -4.69 1.32 12.68
C THR A 142 -5.22 -0.09 12.97
N GLU A 143 -6.52 -0.21 13.23
CA GLU A 143 -7.18 -1.49 13.47
C GLU A 143 -7.03 -2.44 12.28
N PHE A 144 -7.16 -1.92 11.06
CA PHE A 144 -6.98 -2.69 9.83
C PHE A 144 -5.53 -3.15 9.67
N GLY A 145 -4.55 -2.27 9.85
CA GLY A 145 -3.14 -2.63 9.79
C GLY A 145 -2.78 -3.74 10.78
N ASN A 146 -3.24 -3.62 12.02
CA ASN A 146 -3.04 -4.64 13.05
C ASN A 146 -3.71 -5.97 12.69
N ALA A 147 -4.95 -5.92 12.19
CA ALA A 147 -5.67 -7.12 11.77
C ALA A 147 -5.00 -7.84 10.60
N MET A 148 -4.43 -7.08 9.63
CA MET A 148 -3.76 -7.65 8.47
C MET A 148 -2.46 -8.36 8.83
N ALA A 149 -1.61 -7.74 9.64
CA ALA A 149 -0.25 -8.20 9.92
C ALA A 149 -0.09 -8.87 11.30
N ASN A 150 -1.19 -9.13 12.04
CA ASN A 150 -1.13 -9.63 13.42
C ASN A 150 -0.13 -8.86 14.29
N CYS A 151 -0.07 -7.54 14.15
CA CYS A 151 0.82 -6.67 14.91
C CYS A 151 0.04 -5.82 15.92
N ASP A 152 0.76 -5.09 16.77
CA ASP A 152 0.19 -4.28 17.86
C ASP A 152 0.71 -2.85 17.75
N ILE A 153 0.29 -2.13 16.71
CA ILE A 153 0.55 -0.70 16.57
C ILE A 153 -0.50 0.04 17.37
N ASP A 154 -0.10 0.74 18.43
CA ASP A 154 -1.03 1.52 19.25
C ASP A 154 -1.79 2.55 18.43
N ASN A 155 -1.10 3.24 17.53
CA ASN A 155 -1.67 4.31 16.73
C ASN A 155 -0.77 4.62 15.53
N ILE A 156 -1.31 4.60 14.32
CA ILE A 156 -0.65 5.17 13.16
C ILE A 156 -0.78 6.70 13.26
N PRO A 157 0.33 7.46 13.45
CA PRO A 157 0.27 8.92 13.53
C PRO A 157 -0.21 9.56 12.22
N THR A 158 -0.59 10.84 12.24
CA THR A 158 -0.90 11.58 11.01
C THR A 158 0.29 11.56 10.06
N CYS A 159 0.03 11.31 8.78
CA CYS A 159 1.01 11.04 7.72
C CYS A 159 1.88 9.79 7.97
N GLY A 160 1.47 8.91 8.90
CA GLY A 160 2.12 7.61 9.11
C GLY A 160 1.78 6.66 7.98
N LEU A 161 2.78 5.88 7.59
CA LEU A 161 2.76 4.92 6.50
C LEU A 161 3.10 3.52 7.03
N VAL A 162 2.25 2.56 6.72
CA VAL A 162 2.50 1.13 6.96
C VAL A 162 2.66 0.46 5.61
N GLU A 163 3.68 -0.36 5.46
CA GLU A 163 3.94 -1.17 4.28
C GLU A 163 3.82 -2.64 4.65
N MET A 164 3.00 -3.36 3.89
CA MET A 164 2.73 -4.79 4.10
C MET A 164 2.88 -5.56 2.80
N ARG A 165 3.45 -6.76 2.91
CA ARG A 165 3.51 -7.73 1.83
C ARG A 165 2.42 -8.76 2.03
N LEU A 166 1.69 -9.05 0.95
CA LEU A 166 0.60 -10.01 0.91
C LEU A 166 1.02 -11.20 0.06
N PRO A 167 1.07 -12.43 0.60
CA PRO A 167 1.37 -13.64 -0.17
C PRO A 167 0.14 -14.12 -0.94
N ILE A 168 -0.42 -13.25 -1.78
CA ILE A 168 -1.62 -13.50 -2.60
C ILE A 168 -1.34 -13.22 -4.07
N GLU A 169 -2.03 -13.93 -4.95
CA GLU A 169 -2.01 -13.70 -6.40
C GLU A 169 -3.09 -12.69 -6.81
N HIS A 170 -4.27 -12.80 -6.23
CA HIS A 170 -5.42 -11.95 -6.52
C HIS A 170 -5.83 -11.11 -5.32
N TRP A 171 -6.21 -9.85 -5.56
CA TRP A 171 -6.66 -8.95 -4.50
C TRP A 171 -7.91 -9.45 -3.76
N ASN A 172 -8.77 -10.21 -4.42
CA ASN A 172 -9.94 -10.82 -3.79
C ASN A 172 -9.62 -11.96 -2.81
N ASP A 173 -8.38 -12.46 -2.81
CA ASP A 173 -7.91 -13.49 -1.86
C ASP A 173 -7.36 -12.85 -0.55
N ILE A 174 -7.42 -11.52 -0.43
CA ILE A 174 -6.94 -10.82 0.76
C ILE A 174 -7.78 -11.19 1.99
N ASP A 175 -7.09 -11.57 3.07
CA ASP A 175 -7.73 -11.86 4.36
C ASP A 175 -6.87 -11.33 5.51
N THR A 176 -7.49 -11.18 6.68
CA THR A 176 -6.80 -10.74 7.89
C THR A 176 -5.80 -11.78 8.39
N GLY A 177 -4.71 -11.31 9.00
CA GLY A 177 -3.68 -12.18 9.57
C GLY A 177 -2.74 -12.83 8.56
N THR A 178 -2.80 -12.41 7.28
CA THR A 178 -2.00 -13.01 6.21
C THR A 178 -0.83 -12.15 5.75
N ALA A 179 -0.78 -10.88 6.15
CA ALA A 179 0.23 -9.94 5.70
C ALA A 179 1.52 -9.98 6.56
N ASP A 180 2.65 -9.82 5.89
CA ASP A 180 3.91 -9.50 6.55
C ASP A 180 4.07 -7.99 6.69
N LEU A 181 4.23 -7.48 7.91
CA LEU A 181 4.60 -6.08 8.14
C LEU A 181 6.05 -5.86 7.70
N LEU A 182 6.27 -5.04 6.67
CA LEU A 182 7.61 -4.73 6.18
C LEU A 182 8.17 -3.45 6.81
N GLU A 183 7.35 -2.41 6.92
CA GLU A 183 7.78 -1.13 7.47
C GLU A 183 6.60 -0.41 8.13
N PHE A 184 6.91 0.30 9.21
CA PHE A 184 6.04 1.30 9.81
C PHE A 184 6.84 2.58 10.03
N ASP A 185 6.49 3.64 9.30
CA ASP A 185 7.19 4.92 9.33
C ASP A 185 6.20 6.08 9.55
N TYR A 186 6.70 7.17 10.13
CA TYR A 186 5.93 8.38 10.39
C TYR A 186 6.85 9.60 10.53
N PRO A 187 6.38 10.85 10.33
CA PRO A 187 7.24 12.01 10.21
C PRO A 187 8.23 12.23 11.34
N LYS A 188 7.85 11.83 12.57
CA LYS A 188 8.67 12.00 13.78
C LYS A 188 9.47 10.78 14.18
N LYS A 189 9.46 9.70 13.38
CA LYS A 189 10.30 8.53 13.62
C LYS A 189 11.76 8.94 13.45
N SER A 190 12.56 8.73 14.51
CA SER A 190 14.00 8.94 14.43
C SER A 190 14.59 7.91 13.44
N THR A 191 15.33 8.38 12.48
CA THR A 191 16.12 7.57 11.54
C THR A 191 17.41 7.14 12.19
#